data_6c6527bd2433df74beccf5cd83b5113f
#
_entry.id   6c6527bd2433df74beccf5cd83b5113f
#
_cell.length_a   1.000
_cell.length_b   1.000
_cell.length_c   1.000
_cell.angle_alpha   90.00
_cell.angle_beta   90.00
_cell.angle_gamma   90.00
#
_symmetry.space_group_name_H-M   'P 1'
#
loop_
_entity.id
_entity.type
_entity.pdbx_description
1 polymer ?
#
loop_
_entity_poly.entity_id
_entity_poly.type
_entity_poly.pdbx_seq_one_letter_code
_entity_poly.pdbx_strand_id
1 'polypeptide(L)'
;MRYLHTMVRISDVDASLHFYCELLGLEVAKTIENKKGRFTIYFLSTPSDRAHYEETRSPALELTHNWDPEEYETGRSFGHLEYRVDEIY
;
A
#
# COMPACT_ATOMS: atom_id res chain seq x y z
N MET A 1 -12.78 -14.89 -10.18
CA MET A 1 -11.79 -14.58 -9.14
C MET A 1 -10.84 -13.50 -9.64
N ARG A 2 -10.52 -12.54 -8.81
CA ARG A 2 -9.64 -11.44 -9.19
C ARG A 2 -8.77 -11.04 -8.01
N TYR A 3 -7.49 -10.81 -8.27
CA TYR A 3 -6.59 -10.27 -7.26
C TYR A 3 -6.95 -8.82 -6.97
N LEU A 4 -7.08 -8.45 -5.71
CA LEU A 4 -7.38 -7.07 -5.32
C LEU A 4 -6.14 -6.35 -4.81
N HIS A 5 -5.53 -6.84 -3.77
CA HIS A 5 -4.41 -6.13 -3.16
C HIS A 5 -3.57 -7.03 -2.26
N THR A 6 -2.38 -6.52 -1.94
CA THR A 6 -1.50 -7.09 -0.92
C THR A 6 -1.42 -6.07 0.21
N MET A 7 -1.56 -6.53 1.45
CA MET A 7 -1.53 -5.66 2.61
C MET A 7 -0.19 -5.75 3.33
N VAL A 8 0.33 -4.58 3.73
CA VAL A 8 1.54 -4.45 4.53
C VAL A 8 1.23 -3.54 5.71
N ARG A 9 1.60 -3.97 6.90
CA ARG A 9 1.47 -3.11 8.08
C ARG A 9 2.67 -2.19 8.17
N ILE A 10 2.41 -0.93 8.50
CA ILE A 10 3.46 0.09 8.60
C ILE A 10 3.40 0.76 9.97
N SER A 11 4.56 1.16 10.49
CA SER A 11 4.64 1.87 11.77
C SER A 11 4.86 3.37 11.60
N ASP A 12 5.49 3.79 10.51
CA ASP A 12 5.79 5.18 10.22
C ASP A 12 5.15 5.57 8.90
N VAL A 13 4.04 6.32 8.98
CA VAL A 13 3.28 6.71 7.79
C VAL A 13 4.12 7.58 6.86
N ASP A 14 4.79 8.61 7.40
CA ASP A 14 5.54 9.54 6.57
C ASP A 14 6.69 8.85 5.84
N ALA A 15 7.45 8.02 6.54
CA ALA A 15 8.55 7.28 5.93
C ALA A 15 8.04 6.29 4.88
N SER A 16 6.92 5.62 5.14
CA SER A 16 6.36 4.65 4.21
C SER A 16 5.83 5.33 2.96
N LEU A 17 5.10 6.43 3.10
CA LEU A 17 4.59 7.16 1.94
C LEU A 17 5.73 7.79 1.15
N HIS A 18 6.77 8.26 1.81
CA HIS A 18 7.95 8.75 1.11
C HIS A 18 8.56 7.65 0.23
N PHE A 19 8.71 6.46 0.80
CA PHE A 19 9.29 5.34 0.05
C PHE A 19 8.40 4.93 -1.14
N TYR A 20 7.13 4.65 -0.89
CA TYR A 20 6.27 4.13 -1.94
C TYR A 20 5.83 5.19 -2.95
N CYS A 21 5.58 6.41 -2.51
CA CYS A 21 5.06 7.44 -3.40
C CYS A 21 6.17 8.25 -4.05
N GLU A 22 7.13 8.75 -3.27
CA GLU A 22 8.19 9.59 -3.83
C GLU A 22 9.29 8.79 -4.51
N LEU A 23 9.72 7.68 -3.93
CA LEU A 23 10.82 6.91 -4.50
C LEU A 23 10.35 5.90 -5.55
N LEU A 24 9.24 5.20 -5.31
CA LEU A 24 8.73 4.21 -6.26
C LEU A 24 7.69 4.77 -7.23
N GLY A 25 7.15 5.94 -6.95
CA GLY A 25 6.22 6.58 -7.87
C GLY A 25 4.78 6.12 -7.79
N LEU A 26 4.38 5.49 -6.69
CA LEU A 26 2.98 5.12 -6.50
C LEU A 26 2.16 6.33 -6.08
N GLU A 27 0.86 6.23 -6.22
CA GLU A 27 -0.08 7.29 -5.81
C GLU A 27 -1.03 6.75 -4.75
N VAL A 28 -1.40 7.62 -3.80
CA VAL A 28 -2.45 7.29 -2.85
C VAL A 28 -3.79 7.39 -3.57
N ALA A 29 -4.42 6.25 -3.79
CA ALA A 29 -5.69 6.20 -4.51
C ALA A 29 -6.89 6.33 -3.57
N LYS A 30 -6.75 5.89 -2.32
CA LYS A 30 -7.85 5.93 -1.36
C LYS A 30 -7.30 5.86 0.05
N THR A 31 -7.91 6.60 0.97
CA THR A 31 -7.56 6.58 2.39
C THR A 31 -8.82 6.27 3.20
N ILE A 32 -8.73 5.34 4.12
CA ILE A 32 -9.83 4.99 5.01
C ILE A 32 -9.36 5.12 6.45
N GLU A 33 -10.06 5.92 7.25
CA GLU A 33 -9.83 6.00 8.69
C GLU A 33 -10.91 5.23 9.43
N ASN A 34 -10.51 4.39 10.36
CA ASN A 34 -11.46 3.66 11.20
C ASN A 34 -11.17 4.02 12.65
N LYS A 35 -11.98 4.93 13.20
CA LYS A 35 -11.80 5.41 14.58
C LYS A 35 -12.10 4.33 15.61
N LYS A 36 -13.05 3.47 15.31
CA LYS A 36 -13.42 2.39 16.20
C LYS A 36 -12.33 1.33 16.31
N GLY A 37 -11.72 0.99 15.17
CA GLY A 37 -10.61 0.05 15.12
C GLY A 37 -9.26 0.69 15.38
N ARG A 38 -9.19 2.01 15.38
CA ARG A 38 -7.99 2.80 15.60
C ARG A 38 -6.90 2.46 14.59
N PHE A 39 -7.26 2.55 13.30
CA PHE A 39 -6.30 2.34 12.22
C PHE A 39 -6.65 3.19 11.01
N THR A 40 -5.66 3.39 10.15
CA THR A 40 -5.81 4.07 8.88
C THR A 40 -5.26 3.16 7.79
N ILE A 41 -5.98 3.07 6.69
CA ILE A 41 -5.57 2.28 5.53
C ILE A 41 -5.33 3.20 4.35
N TYR A 42 -4.19 3.01 3.68
CA TYR A 42 -3.84 3.73 2.46
C TYR A 42 -3.76 2.72 1.32
N PHE A 43 -4.57 2.94 0.29
CA PHE A 43 -4.48 2.12 -0.92
C PHE A 43 -3.66 2.88 -1.94
N LEU A 44 -2.56 2.26 -2.39
CA LEU A 44 -1.66 2.86 -3.35
C LEU A 44 -1.76 2.12 -4.68
N SER A 45 -1.68 2.87 -5.77
CA SER A 45 -1.66 2.29 -7.11
C SER A 45 -0.55 2.93 -7.93
N THR A 46 -0.09 2.23 -8.98
CA THR A 46 0.79 2.87 -9.94
C THR A 46 -0.04 3.84 -10.80
N PRO A 47 0.56 4.91 -11.33
CA PRO A 47 -0.20 5.82 -12.20
C PRO A 47 -0.88 5.12 -13.38
N SER A 48 -0.23 4.13 -13.97
CA SER A 48 -0.80 3.40 -15.09
C SER A 48 -1.98 2.51 -14.71
N ASP A 49 -2.10 2.13 -13.43
CA ASP A 49 -3.21 1.30 -12.95
C ASP A 49 -4.31 2.10 -12.28
N ARG A 50 -4.13 3.42 -12.12
CA ARG A 50 -5.05 4.25 -11.35
C ARG A 50 -6.50 4.17 -11.82
N ALA A 51 -6.72 4.30 -13.13
CA ALA A 51 -8.07 4.25 -13.68
C ALA A 51 -8.70 2.87 -13.46
N HIS A 52 -7.93 1.82 -13.65
CA HIS A 52 -8.41 0.46 -13.41
C HIS A 52 -8.75 0.23 -11.94
N TYR A 53 -7.93 0.77 -11.04
CA TYR A 53 -8.21 0.68 -9.61
C TYR A 53 -9.51 1.38 -9.25
N GLU A 54 -9.77 2.56 -9.80
CA GLU A 54 -11.01 3.29 -9.51
C GLU A 54 -12.26 2.53 -9.94
N GLU A 55 -12.15 1.75 -11.01
CA GLU A 55 -13.25 0.91 -11.48
C GLU A 55 -13.41 -0.38 -10.67
N THR A 56 -12.31 -1.06 -10.39
CA THR A 56 -12.34 -2.43 -9.89
C THR A 56 -11.72 -2.62 -8.51
N ARG A 57 -11.08 -1.59 -7.96
CA ARG A 57 -10.32 -1.65 -6.70
C ARG A 57 -9.09 -2.55 -6.77
N SER A 58 -8.59 -2.81 -7.96
CA SER A 58 -7.39 -3.63 -8.13
C SER A 58 -6.61 -3.20 -9.38
N PRO A 59 -5.31 -3.48 -9.44
CA PRO A 59 -4.48 -3.94 -8.33
C PRO A 59 -4.09 -2.79 -7.40
N ALA A 60 -3.78 -3.10 -6.14
CA ALA A 60 -3.36 -2.09 -5.17
C ALA A 60 -2.41 -2.66 -4.13
N LEU A 61 -1.63 -1.78 -3.54
CA LEU A 61 -0.87 -2.07 -2.34
C LEU A 61 -1.61 -1.41 -1.18
N GLU A 62 -1.98 -2.18 -0.17
CA GLU A 62 -2.68 -1.68 1.00
C GLU A 62 -1.71 -1.51 2.14
N LEU A 63 -1.54 -0.28 2.63
CA LEU A 63 -0.73 0.01 3.80
C LEU A 63 -1.67 0.23 4.98
N THR A 64 -1.49 -0.54 6.05
CA THR A 64 -2.30 -0.41 7.25
C THR A 64 -1.45 0.15 8.37
N HIS A 65 -1.87 1.28 8.92
CA HIS A 65 -1.24 1.91 10.07
C HIS A 65 -2.15 1.83 11.29
N ASN A 66 -1.74 1.02 12.27
CA ASN A 66 -2.43 0.97 13.54
C ASN A 66 -2.00 2.18 14.37
N TRP A 67 -2.97 2.90 14.94
CA TRP A 67 -2.67 4.13 15.69
C TRP A 67 -1.89 3.86 16.98
N ASP A 68 -2.12 2.69 17.59
CA ASP A 68 -1.38 2.33 18.79
C ASP A 68 -0.01 1.78 18.41
N PRO A 69 1.08 2.23 19.06
CA PRO A 69 2.41 1.76 18.72
C PRO A 69 2.53 0.24 18.78
N GLU A 70 3.22 -0.32 17.81
CA GLU A 70 3.33 -1.75 17.68
C GLU A 70 4.65 -2.07 16.99
N GLU A 71 5.34 -3.13 17.45
CA GLU A 71 6.54 -3.60 16.79
C GLU A 71 6.18 -4.76 15.87
N TYR A 72 6.72 -4.75 14.67
CA TYR A 72 6.48 -5.80 13.70
C TYR A 72 7.74 -6.57 13.43
N GLU A 73 7.61 -7.89 13.39
CA GLU A 73 8.71 -8.73 13.01
C GLU A 73 8.99 -8.58 11.52
N THR A 74 10.28 -8.60 11.18
CA THR A 74 10.69 -8.49 9.79
C THR A 74 10.97 -9.86 9.21
N GLY A 75 10.80 -10.00 7.92
CA GLY A 75 11.40 -11.06 7.13
C GLY A 75 10.65 -12.36 6.95
N ARG A 76 9.67 -12.73 7.76
CA ARG A 76 9.01 -14.03 7.59
C ARG A 76 7.52 -13.98 7.35
N SER A 77 6.87 -12.91 7.77
CA SER A 77 5.42 -12.76 7.60
C SER A 77 5.04 -12.30 6.20
N PHE A 78 6.01 -12.04 5.36
CA PHE A 78 5.80 -11.45 4.07
C PHE A 78 6.92 -11.88 3.11
N GLY A 79 6.55 -12.37 1.92
CA GLY A 79 7.51 -12.84 0.93
C GLY A 79 8.14 -11.71 0.12
N HIS A 80 7.40 -11.21 -0.87
CA HIS A 80 7.88 -10.11 -1.68
C HIS A 80 6.74 -9.46 -2.45
N LEU A 81 6.98 -8.24 -2.91
CA LEU A 81 6.14 -7.57 -3.89
C LEU A 81 6.93 -7.52 -5.19
N GLU A 82 6.23 -7.74 -6.28
CA GLU A 82 6.84 -7.72 -7.59
C GLU A 82 6.07 -6.80 -8.50
N TYR A 83 6.79 -5.95 -9.22
CA TYR A 83 6.22 -5.03 -10.19
C TYR A 83 6.83 -5.29 -11.55
N ARG A 84 5.96 -5.37 -12.55
CA ARG A 84 6.41 -5.43 -13.93
C ARG A 84 6.56 -4.01 -14.44
N VAL A 85 7.70 -3.70 -15.01
CA VAL A 85 7.95 -2.41 -15.62
C VAL A 85 8.36 -2.60 -17.07
N ASP A 86 8.04 -1.62 -17.91
CA ASP A 86 8.38 -1.67 -19.33
C ASP A 86 9.86 -1.37 -19.56
N GLU A 87 10.43 -0.52 -18.74
CA GLU A 87 11.84 -0.19 -18.78
C GLU A 87 12.42 -0.26 -17.37
N ILE A 88 13.63 -0.84 -17.26
CA ILE A 88 14.28 -0.99 -15.97
C ILE A 88 15.18 0.22 -15.64
N TYR A 89 15.49 1.00 -16.65
CA TYR A 89 16.36 2.18 -16.47
C TYR A 89 15.69 3.45 -16.89
#